data_0d0b85d48efe6527728e445b63d3cff1
#
_entry.id   0d0b85d48efe6527728e445b63d3cff1
#
_cell.length_a   1.000
_cell.length_b   1.000
_cell.length_c   1.000
_cell.angle_alpha   90.00
_cell.angle_beta   90.00
_cell.angle_gamma   90.00
#
_symmetry.space_group_name_H-M   'P 1'
#
loop_
_entity.id
_entity.type
_entity.pdbx_description
1 polymer ?
#
loop_
_entity_poly.entity_id
_entity_poly.type
_entity_poly.pdbx_seq_one_letter_code
_entity_poly.pdbx_strand_id
1 'polypeptide(L)'
;MDYSTIQKFLEENKEFSIITGGVSEKEIHEIEEELEVSLPESYKWYLKEYGSGGAYGTMILGYDSEGAEVVEQTKEYRTFYGLIPGLVVIEYIDEFSYCLDTNRMVDGECPVILWDNSEGYGYTAASNFLEFFLQRLEKGKEDLDEDEDWED
;
A
#
# COMPACT_ATOMS: atom_id res chain seq x y z
N MET A 1 -12.14 -12.97 2.49
CA MET A 1 -11.22 -12.51 1.44
C MET A 1 -10.05 -13.46 1.34
N ASP A 2 -9.70 -13.86 0.14
CA ASP A 2 -8.67 -14.87 -0.08
C ASP A 2 -7.30 -14.24 -0.34
N TYR A 3 -6.37 -14.43 0.57
CA TYR A 3 -5.00 -13.90 0.49
C TYR A 3 -4.01 -14.81 -0.22
N SER A 4 -4.44 -16.02 -0.56
CA SER A 4 -3.54 -17.05 -1.12
C SER A 4 -2.88 -16.63 -2.43
N THR A 5 -3.55 -15.86 -3.27
CA THR A 5 -3.01 -15.38 -4.54
C THR A 5 -1.79 -14.48 -4.33
N ILE A 6 -1.86 -13.56 -3.37
CA ILE A 6 -0.73 -12.69 -3.03
C ILE A 6 0.41 -13.51 -2.41
N GLN A 7 0.08 -14.40 -1.48
CA GLN A 7 1.08 -15.25 -0.81
C GLN A 7 1.85 -16.08 -1.84
N LYS A 8 1.14 -16.70 -2.75
CA LYS A 8 1.73 -17.51 -3.81
C LYS A 8 2.59 -16.66 -4.75
N PHE A 9 2.10 -15.49 -5.15
CA PHE A 9 2.84 -14.59 -6.03
C PHE A 9 4.18 -14.19 -5.41
N LEU A 10 4.17 -13.76 -4.16
CA LEU A 10 5.40 -13.33 -3.48
C LEU A 10 6.37 -14.51 -3.26
N GLU A 11 5.86 -15.71 -2.96
CA GLU A 11 6.70 -16.89 -2.81
C GLU A 11 7.34 -17.30 -4.13
N GLU A 12 6.59 -17.31 -5.22
CA GLU A 12 7.08 -17.66 -6.55
C GLU A 12 8.05 -16.61 -7.13
N ASN A 13 7.97 -15.36 -6.66
CA ASN A 13 8.79 -14.25 -7.13
C ASN A 13 9.70 -13.70 -6.02
N LYS A 14 10.13 -14.57 -5.15
CA LYS A 14 10.91 -14.24 -3.95
C LYS A 14 12.19 -13.46 -4.24
N GLU A 15 12.88 -13.79 -5.32
CA GLU A 15 14.13 -13.12 -5.72
C GLU A 15 13.92 -11.67 -6.15
N PHE A 16 12.67 -11.28 -6.51
CA PHE A 16 12.32 -9.91 -6.90
C PHE A 16 11.53 -9.20 -5.81
N SER A 17 11.41 -9.81 -4.63
CA SER A 17 10.64 -9.28 -3.50
C SER A 17 11.53 -8.66 -2.46
N ILE A 18 11.08 -7.55 -1.86
CA ILE A 18 11.72 -6.91 -0.72
C ILE A 18 10.66 -6.80 0.37
N ILE A 19 10.85 -7.56 1.45
CA ILE A 19 9.88 -7.64 2.56
C ILE A 19 10.64 -7.42 3.86
N THR A 20 10.16 -6.52 4.71
CA THR A 20 10.86 -6.17 5.95
C THR A 20 10.52 -7.06 7.13
N GLY A 21 9.38 -7.74 7.08
CA GLY A 21 8.92 -8.63 8.15
C GLY A 21 7.71 -8.08 8.87
N GLY A 22 6.82 -8.98 9.29
CA GLY A 22 5.54 -8.61 9.88
C GLY A 22 5.65 -7.84 11.20
N VAL A 23 4.60 -7.12 11.54
CA VAL A 23 4.53 -6.33 12.76
C VAL A 23 3.41 -6.82 13.69
N SER A 24 3.48 -6.43 14.95
CA SER A 24 2.52 -6.85 15.96
C SER A 24 1.19 -6.10 15.83
N GLU A 25 0.14 -6.68 16.44
CA GLU A 25 -1.15 -6.02 16.53
C GLU A 25 -1.08 -4.70 17.28
N LYS A 26 -0.20 -4.61 18.27
CA LYS A 26 0.03 -3.38 19.03
C LYS A 26 0.54 -2.26 18.12
N GLU A 27 1.49 -2.58 17.25
CA GLU A 27 2.07 -1.61 16.31
C GLU A 27 1.04 -1.17 15.26
N ILE A 28 0.20 -2.09 14.81
CA ILE A 28 -0.90 -1.77 13.89
C ILE A 28 -1.90 -0.82 14.56
N HIS A 29 -2.24 -1.08 15.80
CA HIS A 29 -3.14 -0.24 16.59
C HIS A 29 -2.56 1.17 16.80
N GLU A 30 -1.25 1.26 17.01
CA GLU A 30 -0.55 2.54 17.13
C GLU A 30 -0.66 3.36 15.84
N ILE A 31 -0.57 2.70 14.67
CA ILE A 31 -0.77 3.37 13.38
C ILE A 31 -2.18 3.97 13.30
N GLU A 32 -3.19 3.17 13.67
CA GLU A 32 -4.58 3.62 13.66
C GLU A 32 -4.80 4.82 14.58
N GLU A 33 -4.22 4.80 15.77
CA GLU A 33 -4.32 5.90 16.74
C GLU A 33 -3.62 7.16 16.21
N GLU A 34 -2.40 7.00 15.68
CA GLU A 34 -1.62 8.12 15.17
C GLU A 34 -2.31 8.84 14.00
N LEU A 35 -2.95 8.09 13.13
CA LEU A 35 -3.61 8.63 11.95
C LEU A 35 -5.09 8.92 12.18
N GLU A 36 -5.65 8.50 13.31
CA GLU A 36 -7.04 8.64 13.66
C GLU A 36 -7.98 8.00 12.63
N VAL A 37 -7.62 6.76 12.23
CA VAL A 37 -8.37 5.99 11.24
C VAL A 37 -8.57 4.55 11.71
N SER A 38 -9.51 3.85 11.06
CA SER A 38 -9.62 2.40 11.14
C SER A 38 -9.11 1.84 9.84
N LEU A 39 -8.08 0.99 9.89
CA LEU A 39 -7.49 0.41 8.68
C LEU A 39 -8.35 -0.76 8.17
N PRO A 40 -8.40 -0.97 6.85
CA PRO A 40 -9.12 -2.12 6.30
C PRO A 40 -8.40 -3.43 6.66
N GLU A 41 -9.19 -4.50 6.73
CA GLU A 41 -8.70 -5.82 7.15
C GLU A 41 -7.57 -6.35 6.27
N SER A 42 -7.67 -6.16 4.95
CA SER A 42 -6.64 -6.64 4.02
C SER A 42 -5.30 -5.91 4.21
N TYR A 43 -5.33 -4.60 4.51
CA TYR A 43 -4.11 -3.86 4.78
C TYR A 43 -3.49 -4.25 6.14
N LYS A 44 -4.33 -4.50 7.16
CA LYS A 44 -3.84 -5.02 8.45
C LYS A 44 -3.19 -6.39 8.28
N TRP A 45 -3.78 -7.24 7.45
CA TRP A 45 -3.19 -8.54 7.10
C TRP A 45 -1.80 -8.34 6.47
N TYR A 46 -1.68 -7.42 5.53
CA TYR A 46 -0.41 -7.08 4.88
C TYR A 46 0.65 -6.67 5.91
N LEU A 47 0.28 -5.79 6.85
CA LEU A 47 1.19 -5.34 7.89
C LEU A 47 1.65 -6.51 8.79
N LYS A 48 0.75 -7.40 9.17
CA LYS A 48 1.06 -8.56 10.00
C LYS A 48 1.99 -9.56 9.31
N GLU A 49 1.80 -9.76 8.02
CA GLU A 49 2.57 -10.75 7.28
C GLU A 49 3.89 -10.21 6.74
N TYR A 50 3.90 -8.98 6.27
CA TYR A 50 5.03 -8.43 5.52
C TYR A 50 5.65 -7.17 6.11
N GLY A 51 4.91 -6.40 6.88
CA GLY A 51 5.40 -5.14 7.44
C GLY A 51 5.45 -4.02 6.42
N SER A 52 6.33 -4.11 5.45
CA SER A 52 6.42 -3.20 4.32
C SER A 52 7.12 -3.87 3.15
N GLY A 53 6.98 -3.31 1.96
CA GLY A 53 7.66 -3.80 0.78
C GLY A 53 6.73 -4.26 -0.32
N GLY A 54 7.21 -5.19 -1.12
CA GLY A 54 6.49 -5.73 -2.28
C GLY A 54 7.44 -6.44 -3.21
N ALA A 55 7.19 -6.33 -4.53
CA ALA A 55 8.01 -6.97 -5.54
C ALA A 55 8.03 -6.12 -6.81
N TYR A 56 9.06 -6.33 -7.64
CA TYR A 56 9.20 -5.69 -8.94
C TYR A 56 9.10 -4.16 -8.89
N GLY A 57 9.68 -3.55 -7.85
CA GLY A 57 9.68 -2.10 -7.69
C GLY A 57 8.41 -1.53 -7.03
N THR A 58 7.39 -2.34 -6.79
CA THR A 58 6.22 -1.94 -6.03
C THR A 58 6.56 -1.99 -4.55
N MET A 59 6.50 -0.85 -3.88
CA MET A 59 6.83 -0.73 -2.46
C MET A 59 5.64 -0.14 -1.72
N ILE A 60 4.93 -0.99 -1.00
CA ILE A 60 3.79 -0.57 -0.19
C ILE A 60 4.31 -0.12 1.18
N LEU A 61 3.97 1.10 1.55
CA LEU A 61 4.38 1.67 2.84
C LEU A 61 3.73 0.93 4.00
N GLY A 62 4.47 0.78 5.07
CA GLY A 62 3.98 0.10 6.25
C GLY A 62 4.86 0.44 7.44
N TYR A 63 5.34 -0.60 8.12
CA TYR A 63 6.14 -0.46 9.33
C TYR A 63 7.38 -1.36 9.19
N ASP A 64 8.55 -0.80 9.45
CA ASP A 64 9.81 -1.56 9.42
C ASP A 64 10.66 -1.25 10.67
N SER A 65 11.95 -1.66 10.67
CA SER A 65 12.85 -1.46 11.80
C SER A 65 13.12 0.03 12.10
N GLU A 66 12.86 0.92 11.15
CA GLU A 66 13.05 2.36 11.33
C GLU A 66 11.77 3.08 11.76
N GLY A 67 10.64 2.38 11.78
CA GLY A 67 9.37 2.90 12.24
C GLY A 67 8.24 2.79 11.23
N ALA A 68 7.16 3.53 11.49
CA ALA A 68 5.95 3.51 10.67
C ALA A 68 6.02 4.54 9.55
N GLU A 69 6.61 4.16 8.43
CA GLU A 69 6.72 5.04 7.26
C GLU A 69 5.36 5.46 6.73
N VAL A 70 4.34 4.59 6.82
CA VAL A 70 2.97 4.92 6.43
C VAL A 70 2.43 6.11 7.23
N VAL A 71 2.77 6.19 8.52
CA VAL A 71 2.38 7.30 9.38
C VAL A 71 3.11 8.58 8.98
N GLU A 72 4.43 8.50 8.80
CA GLU A 72 5.25 9.64 8.45
C GLU A 72 4.80 10.27 7.12
N GLN A 73 4.64 9.46 6.09
CA GLN A 73 4.23 9.94 4.76
C GLN A 73 2.82 10.52 4.78
N THR A 74 1.90 9.88 5.48
CA THR A 74 0.53 10.38 5.56
C THR A 74 0.48 11.74 6.25
N LYS A 75 1.21 11.90 7.35
CA LYS A 75 1.27 13.18 8.07
C LYS A 75 1.92 14.27 7.20
N GLU A 76 2.98 13.93 6.48
CA GLU A 76 3.65 14.84 5.55
C GLU A 76 2.69 15.32 4.46
N TYR A 77 1.93 14.40 3.87
CA TYR A 77 0.93 14.74 2.86
C TYR A 77 -0.17 15.63 3.41
N ARG A 78 -0.59 15.38 4.65
CA ARG A 78 -1.59 16.25 5.31
C ARG A 78 -1.06 17.67 5.49
N THR A 79 0.23 17.81 5.83
CA THR A 79 0.86 19.10 6.07
C THR A 79 1.14 19.87 4.78
N PHE A 80 1.70 19.20 3.77
CA PHE A 80 2.22 19.87 2.57
C PHE A 80 1.30 19.82 1.35
N TYR A 81 0.42 18.85 1.26
CA TYR A 81 -0.45 18.68 0.08
C TYR A 81 -1.92 18.71 0.40
N GLY A 82 -2.28 19.05 1.64
CA GLY A 82 -3.68 19.16 2.05
C GLY A 82 -4.47 17.86 2.01
N LEU A 83 -3.77 16.74 2.22
CA LEU A 83 -4.44 15.42 2.19
C LEU A 83 -5.63 15.39 3.15
N ILE A 84 -6.78 14.94 2.66
CA ILE A 84 -8.03 14.89 3.41
C ILE A 84 -7.91 13.91 4.59
N PRO A 85 -8.41 14.28 5.80
CA PRO A 85 -8.43 13.34 6.93
C PRO A 85 -9.15 12.06 6.55
N GLY A 86 -8.62 10.92 6.99
CA GLY A 86 -9.16 9.61 6.63
C GLY A 86 -8.45 8.94 5.47
N LEU A 87 -7.69 9.68 4.66
CA LEU A 87 -6.86 9.09 3.62
C LEU A 87 -5.50 8.67 4.19
N VAL A 88 -5.02 7.49 3.79
CA VAL A 88 -3.75 6.92 4.26
C VAL A 88 -2.87 6.62 3.07
N VAL A 89 -1.71 7.27 2.97
CA VAL A 89 -0.77 7.07 1.86
C VAL A 89 -0.12 5.69 1.98
N ILE A 90 -0.34 4.82 0.99
CA ILE A 90 0.24 3.47 0.99
C ILE A 90 1.26 3.23 -0.10
N GLU A 91 1.28 4.05 -1.13
CA GLU A 91 2.32 3.98 -2.16
C GLU A 91 2.58 5.39 -2.69
N TYR A 92 3.85 5.77 -2.67
CA TYR A 92 4.30 7.10 -3.08
C TYR A 92 4.95 7.00 -4.46
N ILE A 93 4.46 7.80 -5.42
CA ILE A 93 4.98 7.83 -6.79
C ILE A 93 5.10 9.28 -7.24
N ASP A 94 6.24 9.93 -6.97
CA ASP A 94 6.56 11.31 -7.38
C ASP A 94 5.41 12.33 -7.21
N GLU A 95 4.70 12.64 -8.30
CA GLU A 95 3.67 13.69 -8.31
C GLU A 95 2.31 13.24 -7.80
N PHE A 96 2.14 11.95 -7.55
CA PHE A 96 0.89 11.39 -7.04
C PHE A 96 1.17 10.25 -6.07
N SER A 97 0.14 9.82 -5.36
CA SER A 97 0.23 8.67 -4.46
C SER A 97 -1.06 7.87 -4.51
N TYR A 98 -0.98 6.64 -4.03
CA TYR A 98 -2.17 5.82 -3.82
C TYR A 98 -2.49 5.81 -2.35
N CYS A 99 -3.76 6.00 -2.03
CA CYS A 99 -4.23 6.12 -0.65
C CYS A 99 -5.40 5.19 -0.37
N LEU A 100 -5.43 4.67 0.85
CA LEU A 100 -6.65 4.04 1.37
C LEU A 100 -7.63 5.15 1.72
N ASP A 101 -8.87 5.05 1.24
CA ASP A 101 -9.92 6.00 1.61
C ASP A 101 -10.75 5.42 2.75
N THR A 102 -10.28 5.59 3.99
CA THR A 102 -10.95 5.02 5.15
C THR A 102 -12.28 5.72 5.48
N ASN A 103 -12.60 6.83 4.81
CA ASN A 103 -13.91 7.46 4.93
C ASN A 103 -15.02 6.66 4.24
N ARG A 104 -14.62 5.70 3.39
CA ARG A 104 -15.54 4.87 2.61
C ARG A 104 -15.43 3.39 3.00
N MET A 105 -15.28 3.12 4.29
CA MET A 105 -15.22 1.73 4.80
C MET A 105 -16.57 1.05 4.67
N VAL A 106 -16.57 -0.16 4.09
CA VAL A 106 -17.75 -1.02 3.96
C VAL A 106 -17.28 -2.46 4.23
N ASP A 107 -17.92 -3.11 5.21
CA ASP A 107 -17.60 -4.51 5.56
C ASP A 107 -16.11 -4.76 5.84
N GLY A 108 -15.46 -3.80 6.48
CA GLY A 108 -14.05 -3.94 6.85
C GLY A 108 -13.04 -3.63 5.75
N GLU A 109 -13.50 -3.15 4.60
CA GLU A 109 -12.64 -2.78 3.49
C GLU A 109 -12.93 -1.37 2.99
N CYS A 110 -11.99 -0.77 2.28
CA CYS A 110 -12.18 0.54 1.67
C CYS A 110 -11.47 0.60 0.30
N PRO A 111 -11.89 1.52 -0.58
CA PRO A 111 -11.23 1.64 -1.87
C PRO A 111 -9.84 2.25 -1.75
N VAL A 112 -9.02 2.00 -2.75
CA VAL A 112 -7.74 2.67 -2.95
C VAL A 112 -7.94 3.71 -4.03
N ILE A 113 -7.54 4.95 -3.74
CA ILE A 113 -7.72 6.07 -4.66
C ILE A 113 -6.38 6.68 -5.03
N LEU A 114 -6.34 7.37 -6.15
CA LEU A 114 -5.18 8.16 -6.55
C LEU A 114 -5.32 9.58 -6.00
N TRP A 115 -4.28 10.06 -5.34
CA TRP A 115 -4.17 11.44 -4.87
C TRP A 115 -3.12 12.17 -5.70
N ASP A 116 -3.52 13.25 -6.36
CA ASP A 116 -2.61 14.09 -7.12
C ASP A 116 -2.13 15.24 -6.22
N ASN A 117 -0.82 15.45 -6.15
CA ASN A 117 -0.24 16.46 -5.26
C ASN A 117 -0.68 17.89 -5.60
N SER A 118 -1.06 18.14 -6.85
CA SER A 118 -1.52 19.45 -7.30
C SER A 118 -3.04 19.59 -7.27
N GLU A 119 -3.78 18.55 -7.67
CA GLU A 119 -5.23 18.62 -7.86
C GLU A 119 -6.05 17.90 -6.79
N GLY A 120 -5.39 17.09 -5.96
CA GLY A 120 -6.06 16.40 -4.84
C GLY A 120 -6.68 15.07 -5.21
N TYR A 121 -7.88 14.82 -4.72
CA TYR A 121 -8.58 13.54 -4.88
C TYR A 121 -8.85 13.25 -6.36
N GLY A 122 -8.24 12.19 -6.86
CA GLY A 122 -8.37 11.77 -8.25
C GLY A 122 -9.46 10.71 -8.45
N TYR A 123 -9.06 9.52 -8.90
CA TYR A 123 -10.00 8.45 -9.21
C TYR A 123 -9.79 7.23 -8.30
N THR A 124 -10.78 6.33 -8.29
CA THR A 124 -10.67 5.06 -7.57
C THR A 124 -9.79 4.10 -8.39
N ALA A 125 -8.67 3.69 -7.82
CA ALA A 125 -7.71 2.79 -8.48
C ALA A 125 -8.10 1.32 -8.32
N ALA A 126 -8.71 0.97 -7.18
CA ALA A 126 -9.15 -0.39 -6.90
C ALA A 126 -10.25 -0.37 -5.84
N SER A 127 -11.08 -1.41 -5.82
CA SER A 127 -12.20 -1.49 -4.88
C SER A 127 -11.76 -1.84 -3.45
N ASN A 128 -10.57 -2.44 -3.29
CA ASN A 128 -9.99 -2.73 -1.98
C ASN A 128 -8.47 -2.87 -2.10
N PHE A 129 -7.80 -2.93 -0.96
CA PHE A 129 -6.33 -3.00 -0.91
C PHE A 129 -5.79 -4.28 -1.55
N LEU A 130 -6.42 -5.41 -1.31
CA LEU A 130 -5.93 -6.69 -1.83
C LEU A 130 -5.89 -6.69 -3.36
N GLU A 131 -6.97 -6.22 -3.98
CA GLU A 131 -7.06 -6.06 -5.44
C GLU A 131 -6.00 -5.11 -5.96
N PHE A 132 -5.82 -3.97 -5.29
CA PHE A 132 -4.80 -2.98 -5.63
C PHE A 132 -3.40 -3.59 -5.61
N PHE A 133 -3.06 -4.26 -4.52
CA PHE A 133 -1.73 -4.83 -4.33
C PHE A 133 -1.42 -5.87 -5.40
N LEU A 134 -2.36 -6.76 -5.68
CA LEU A 134 -2.18 -7.77 -6.73
C LEU A 134 -1.98 -7.14 -8.10
N GLN A 135 -2.80 -6.14 -8.45
CA GLN A 135 -2.67 -5.42 -9.72
C GLN A 135 -1.29 -4.77 -9.86
N ARG A 136 -0.79 -4.16 -8.79
CA ARG A 136 0.52 -3.50 -8.81
C ARG A 136 1.66 -4.52 -8.99
N LEU A 137 1.57 -5.65 -8.29
CA LEU A 137 2.57 -6.72 -8.39
C LEU A 137 2.60 -7.32 -9.79
N GLU A 138 1.43 -7.63 -10.35
CA GLU A 138 1.32 -8.20 -11.70
C GLU A 138 1.81 -7.23 -12.77
N LYS A 139 1.48 -5.94 -12.63
CA LYS A 139 1.93 -4.91 -13.56
C LYS A 139 3.44 -4.75 -13.52
N GLY A 140 4.04 -4.75 -12.33
CA GLY A 140 5.48 -4.65 -12.16
C GLY A 140 6.21 -5.81 -12.83
N LYS A 141 5.70 -7.02 -12.66
CA LYS A 141 6.26 -8.22 -13.30
C LYS A 141 6.16 -8.14 -14.82
N GLU A 142 4.99 -7.74 -15.34
CA GLU A 142 4.74 -7.58 -16.76
C GLU A 142 5.71 -6.57 -17.38
N ASP A 143 5.91 -5.43 -16.72
CA ASP A 143 6.82 -4.39 -17.19
C ASP A 143 8.27 -4.88 -17.24
N LEU A 144 8.70 -5.68 -16.28
CA LEU A 144 10.02 -6.28 -16.26
C LEU A 144 10.19 -7.29 -17.40
N ASP A 145 9.19 -8.14 -17.63
CA ASP A 145 9.21 -9.12 -18.71
C ASP A 145 9.29 -8.43 -20.08
N GLU A 146 8.58 -7.32 -20.26
CA GLU A 146 8.65 -6.50 -21.48
C GLU A 146 10.04 -5.91 -21.69
N ASP A 147 10.68 -5.41 -20.62
CA ASP A 147 12.03 -4.86 -20.67
C ASP A 147 13.06 -5.93 -21.05
N GLU A 148 12.90 -7.15 -20.53
CA GLU A 148 13.78 -8.28 -20.88
C GLU A 148 13.64 -8.65 -22.37
N ASP A 149 12.41 -8.63 -22.90
CA ASP A 149 12.15 -8.90 -24.31
C ASP A 149 12.81 -7.86 -25.24
N TRP A 150 12.93 -6.62 -24.76
CA TRP A 150 13.56 -5.53 -25.51
C TRP A 150 15.09 -5.63 -25.58
N GLU A 151 15.73 -6.30 -24.64
CA GLU A 151 17.19 -6.47 -24.59
C GLU A 151 17.70 -7.56 -25.52
N ASP A 152 16.83 -8.37 -26.05
CA ASP A 152 17.15 -9.38 -27.04
C ASP A 152 17.15 -8.78 -28.47
#